data_d4a3a86f92febd56d87e27757238ca31
#
_entry.id   d4a3a86f92febd56d87e27757238ca31
#
_cell.length_a   1.000
_cell.length_b   1.000
_cell.length_c   1.000
_cell.angle_alpha   90.00
_cell.angle_beta   90.00
_cell.angle_gamma   90.00
#
_symmetry.space_group_name_H-M   'P 1'
#
loop_
_entity.id
_entity.type
_entity.pdbx_description
1 polymer ?
#
loop_
_entity_poly.entity_id
_entity_poly.type
_entity_poly.pdbx_seq_one_letter_code
_entity_poly.pdbx_strand_id
1 'polypeptide(L)'
;MAGQLGGTPIFILKEGSERTRGKDAQNRNILAAKAIASAVRTTLGPKGMDKMLVDPLGDIVITNDGVTILKEMEIEHPAAKMIVEVAKTQDDEVGDGTTAAVVITGELLKQAEDLLDQEVHPTVIASGYRLASEKAREILGSIATSVSTENYESLKRIAVTSMTGKGAARDSLAELAVKAVKAVEEDGHVDVDNIKVEKKVGGSTEDSKLIEGMILDKERVHPGM
;
A
#
# COMPACT_ATOMS: atom_id res chain seq x y z
N MET A 1 33.76 -8.47 12.99
CA MET A 1 35.05 -9.21 12.97
C MET A 1 36.14 -8.21 12.76
N ALA A 2 37.07 -8.15 13.70
CA ALA A 2 38.28 -7.36 13.54
C ALA A 2 39.37 -8.25 12.96
N GLY A 3 39.91 -7.93 11.80
CA GLY A 3 41.11 -8.53 11.23
C GLY A 3 42.30 -7.66 11.60
N GLN A 4 43.33 -8.22 12.22
CA GLN A 4 44.58 -7.52 12.47
C GLN A 4 45.51 -7.68 11.29
N LEU A 5 45.76 -6.61 10.58
CA LEU A 5 46.94 -6.47 9.71
C LEU A 5 47.78 -5.30 10.25
N GLY A 6 48.96 -5.61 10.79
CA GLY A 6 49.94 -4.60 11.15
C GLY A 6 49.60 -3.67 12.32
N GLY A 7 49.01 -4.18 13.40
CA GLY A 7 48.87 -3.46 14.67
C GLY A 7 47.70 -2.47 14.80
N THR A 8 46.96 -2.18 13.74
CA THR A 8 45.75 -1.34 13.79
C THR A 8 44.53 -2.15 13.43
N PRO A 9 43.45 -2.16 14.27
CA PRO A 9 42.22 -2.85 13.92
C PRO A 9 41.52 -2.20 12.72
N ILE A 10 41.30 -2.97 11.67
CA ILE A 10 40.51 -2.52 10.51
C ILE A 10 39.07 -2.87 10.75
N PHE A 11 38.22 -1.87 10.96
CA PHE A 11 36.76 -2.04 11.03
C PHE A 11 36.20 -2.04 9.61
N ILE A 12 35.76 -3.22 9.13
CA ILE A 12 35.14 -3.41 7.80
C ILE A 12 33.69 -2.98 7.81
N LEU A 13 33.04 -2.98 8.97
CA LEU A 13 31.64 -2.59 9.15
C LEU A 13 31.56 -1.37 10.07
N LYS A 14 30.60 -0.49 9.79
CA LYS A 14 30.30 0.66 10.64
C LYS A 14 29.93 0.18 12.05
N GLU A 15 30.32 0.93 13.08
CA GLU A 15 29.98 0.66 14.46
C GLU A 15 28.44 0.59 14.60
N GLY A 16 27.93 -0.43 15.31
CA GLY A 16 26.49 -0.70 15.42
C GLY A 16 25.90 -1.56 14.30
N SER A 17 26.69 -2.00 13.31
CA SER A 17 26.19 -2.91 12.27
C SER A 17 26.07 -4.33 12.80
N GLU A 18 24.85 -4.89 12.77
CA GLU A 18 24.59 -6.30 13.10
C GLU A 18 24.68 -7.16 11.83
N ARG A 19 25.29 -8.33 11.93
CA ARG A 19 25.40 -9.29 10.83
C ARG A 19 24.82 -10.63 11.23
N THR A 20 23.72 -11.00 10.59
CA THR A 20 23.10 -12.33 10.70
C THR A 20 23.40 -13.17 9.45
N ARG A 21 23.43 -14.50 9.58
CA ARG A 21 23.77 -15.43 8.49
C ARG A 21 22.92 -16.70 8.56
N GLY A 22 22.80 -17.37 7.39
CA GLY A 22 22.19 -18.69 7.30
C GLY A 22 20.71 -18.69 7.70
N LYS A 23 20.28 -19.76 8.35
CA LYS A 23 18.89 -19.98 8.77
C LYS A 23 18.38 -18.90 9.73
N ASP A 24 19.23 -18.37 10.62
CA ASP A 24 18.85 -17.30 11.54
C ASP A 24 18.47 -16.01 10.78
N ALA A 25 19.22 -15.64 9.75
CA ALA A 25 18.88 -14.48 8.92
C ALA A 25 17.55 -14.67 8.16
N GLN A 26 17.30 -15.88 7.65
CA GLN A 26 16.03 -16.21 6.98
C GLN A 26 14.86 -16.08 7.94
N ASN A 27 14.96 -16.68 9.12
CA ASN A 27 13.89 -16.65 10.13
C ASN A 27 13.60 -15.22 10.60
N ARG A 28 14.63 -14.41 10.87
CA ARG A 28 14.45 -13.00 11.27
C ARG A 28 13.77 -12.17 10.16
N ASN A 29 14.14 -12.38 8.90
CA ASN A 29 13.52 -11.70 7.77
C ASN A 29 12.04 -12.05 7.63
N ILE A 30 11.69 -13.34 7.73
CA ILE A 30 10.31 -13.83 7.67
C ILE A 30 9.50 -13.29 8.85
N LEU A 31 10.06 -13.33 10.06
CA LEU A 31 9.40 -12.82 11.26
C LEU A 31 9.08 -11.33 11.14
N ALA A 32 10.02 -10.52 10.65
CA ALA A 32 9.82 -9.11 10.43
C ALA A 32 8.71 -8.83 9.40
N ALA A 33 8.68 -9.56 8.29
CA ALA A 33 7.63 -9.45 7.28
C ALA A 33 6.25 -9.88 7.80
N LYS A 34 6.18 -10.97 8.57
CA LYS A 34 4.95 -11.44 9.25
C LYS A 34 4.43 -10.40 10.25
N ALA A 35 5.32 -9.74 10.99
CA ALA A 35 4.93 -8.69 11.94
C ALA A 35 4.25 -7.51 11.22
N ILE A 36 4.80 -7.05 10.10
CA ILE A 36 4.20 -5.99 9.27
C ILE A 36 2.83 -6.43 8.73
N ALA A 37 2.73 -7.61 8.16
CA ALA A 37 1.47 -8.14 7.65
C ALA A 37 0.40 -8.25 8.75
N SER A 38 0.78 -8.69 9.95
CA SER A 38 -0.11 -8.76 11.10
C SER A 38 -0.60 -7.38 11.56
N ALA A 39 0.26 -6.36 11.50
CA ALA A 39 -0.08 -5.01 11.89
C ALA A 39 -1.23 -4.42 11.05
N VAL A 40 -1.28 -4.72 9.74
CA VAL A 40 -2.32 -4.19 8.85
C VAL A 40 -3.48 -5.15 8.61
N ARG A 41 -3.36 -6.42 8.99
CA ARG A 41 -4.38 -7.46 8.70
C ARG A 41 -5.78 -7.11 9.19
N THR A 42 -5.89 -6.48 10.36
CA THR A 42 -7.18 -6.16 10.98
C THR A 42 -7.92 -5.01 10.29
N THR A 43 -7.27 -4.30 9.36
CA THR A 43 -7.89 -3.23 8.57
C THR A 43 -8.48 -3.73 7.25
N LEU A 44 -8.25 -5.01 6.91
CA LEU A 44 -8.67 -5.58 5.64
C LEU A 44 -10.18 -5.83 5.58
N GLY A 45 -10.78 -5.40 4.46
CA GLY A 45 -12.15 -5.75 4.08
C GLY A 45 -13.24 -4.86 4.70
N PRO A 46 -14.53 -5.20 4.46
CA PRO A 46 -15.66 -4.34 4.82
C PRO A 46 -15.88 -4.20 6.33
N LYS A 47 -15.30 -5.09 7.13
CA LYS A 47 -15.30 -5.04 8.60
C LYS A 47 -13.93 -4.68 9.16
N GLY A 48 -13.06 -4.10 8.34
CA GLY A 48 -11.77 -3.61 8.76
C GLY A 48 -11.90 -2.56 9.86
N MET A 49 -10.98 -2.61 10.83
CA MET A 49 -10.94 -1.64 11.94
C MET A 49 -9.92 -0.57 11.64
N ASP A 50 -10.23 0.66 12.02
CA ASP A 50 -9.28 1.75 11.98
C ASP A 50 -8.14 1.54 12.98
N LYS A 51 -6.95 1.99 12.63
CA LYS A 51 -5.78 2.06 13.50
C LYS A 51 -5.56 3.49 13.95
N MET A 52 -5.27 3.66 15.22
CA MET A 52 -4.77 4.90 15.77
C MET A 52 -3.25 4.78 15.91
N LEU A 53 -2.54 5.67 15.25
CA LEU A 53 -1.09 5.80 15.32
C LEU A 53 -0.78 7.11 16.03
N VAL A 54 0.18 7.07 16.95
CA VAL A 54 0.63 8.26 17.69
C VAL A 54 2.13 8.34 17.50
N ASP A 55 2.60 9.43 16.95
CA ASP A 55 4.02 9.66 16.76
C ASP A 55 4.71 10.13 18.04
N PRO A 56 6.07 10.20 18.10
CA PRO A 56 6.79 10.69 19.27
C PRO A 56 6.51 12.16 19.61
N LEU A 57 5.98 12.96 18.69
CA LEU A 57 5.61 14.35 18.90
C LEU A 57 4.19 14.51 19.44
N GLY A 58 3.40 13.42 19.44
CA GLY A 58 2.03 13.38 19.93
C GLY A 58 0.99 13.61 18.84
N ASP A 59 1.38 13.65 17.57
CA ASP A 59 0.45 13.73 16.45
C ASP A 59 -0.31 12.40 16.30
N ILE A 60 -1.61 12.49 16.04
CA ILE A 60 -2.51 11.34 15.99
C ILE A 60 -3.02 11.15 14.56
N VAL A 61 -2.77 9.98 13.99
CA VAL A 61 -3.32 9.55 12.71
C VAL A 61 -4.27 8.37 12.92
N ILE A 62 -5.51 8.50 12.47
CA ILE A 62 -6.52 7.43 12.51
C ILE A 62 -6.84 7.03 11.08
N THR A 63 -6.54 5.79 10.71
CA THR A 63 -6.71 5.29 9.35
C THR A 63 -6.90 3.78 9.32
N ASN A 64 -7.57 3.27 8.29
CA ASN A 64 -7.61 1.85 7.96
C ASN A 64 -6.86 1.53 6.65
N ASP A 65 -6.25 2.52 6.04
CA ASP A 65 -5.49 2.33 4.82
C ASP A 65 -4.11 1.73 5.10
N GLY A 66 -3.81 0.59 4.45
CA GLY A 66 -2.60 -0.17 4.73
C GLY A 66 -1.32 0.59 4.45
N VAL A 67 -1.24 1.32 3.32
CA VAL A 67 -0.03 2.06 2.97
C VAL A 67 0.19 3.24 3.91
N THR A 68 -0.87 3.95 4.31
CA THR A 68 -0.79 5.06 5.27
C THR A 68 -0.28 4.56 6.62
N ILE A 69 -0.82 3.45 7.13
CA ILE A 69 -0.35 2.84 8.38
C ILE A 69 1.15 2.55 8.31
N LEU A 70 1.60 1.94 7.20
CA LEU A 70 3.00 1.54 7.04
C LEU A 70 3.94 2.72 6.83
N LYS A 71 3.48 3.83 6.25
CA LYS A 71 4.25 5.08 6.09
C LYS A 71 4.47 5.78 7.43
N GLU A 72 3.47 5.72 8.34
CA GLU A 72 3.53 6.34 9.67
C GLU A 72 4.30 5.49 10.71
N MET A 73 4.57 4.22 10.40
CA MET A 73 5.34 3.35 11.29
C MET A 73 6.85 3.56 11.13
N GLU A 74 7.56 3.77 12.23
CA GLU A 74 9.03 3.76 12.26
C GLU A 74 9.56 2.32 12.11
N ILE A 75 9.93 1.95 10.90
CA ILE A 75 10.39 0.60 10.57
C ILE A 75 11.89 0.60 10.31
N GLU A 76 12.64 -0.09 11.15
CA GLU A 76 14.10 -0.20 11.01
C GLU A 76 14.55 -1.43 10.21
N HIS A 77 13.86 -2.57 10.38
CA HIS A 77 14.30 -3.85 9.83
C HIS A 77 14.25 -3.87 8.29
N PRO A 78 15.35 -4.23 7.59
CA PRO A 78 15.42 -4.17 6.12
C PRO A 78 14.33 -4.98 5.40
N ALA A 79 14.05 -6.21 5.85
CA ALA A 79 13.00 -7.03 5.25
C ALA A 79 11.61 -6.41 5.45
N ALA A 80 11.34 -5.80 6.60
CA ALA A 80 10.10 -5.09 6.85
C ALA A 80 9.95 -3.87 5.93
N LYS A 81 11.04 -3.10 5.68
CA LYS A 81 11.06 -2.01 4.70
C LYS A 81 10.71 -2.48 3.30
N MET A 82 11.17 -3.67 2.89
CA MET A 82 10.79 -4.23 1.59
C MET A 82 9.28 -4.48 1.48
N ILE A 83 8.62 -4.91 2.57
CA ILE A 83 7.15 -5.08 2.58
C ILE A 83 6.44 -3.73 2.46
N VAL A 84 6.97 -2.69 3.08
CA VAL A 84 6.44 -1.32 2.91
C VAL A 84 6.55 -0.87 1.46
N GLU A 85 7.68 -1.15 0.80
CA GLU A 85 7.83 -0.82 -0.63
C GLU A 85 6.86 -1.60 -1.52
N VAL A 86 6.51 -2.85 -1.19
CA VAL A 86 5.43 -3.58 -1.89
C VAL A 86 4.10 -2.83 -1.76
N ALA A 87 3.77 -2.33 -0.56
CA ALA A 87 2.54 -1.56 -0.36
C ALA A 87 2.54 -0.24 -1.13
N LYS A 88 3.67 0.48 -1.13
CA LYS A 88 3.81 1.75 -1.87
C LYS A 88 3.70 1.52 -3.38
N THR A 89 4.39 0.53 -3.93
CA THR A 89 4.30 0.20 -5.35
C THR A 89 2.87 -0.14 -5.75
N GLN A 90 2.15 -0.89 -4.92
CA GLN A 90 0.73 -1.21 -5.16
C GLN A 90 -0.14 0.07 -5.13
N ASP A 91 0.16 1.02 -4.24
CA ASP A 91 -0.52 2.31 -4.15
C ASP A 91 -0.26 3.17 -5.40
N ASP A 92 0.99 3.29 -5.78
CA ASP A 92 1.42 4.12 -6.92
C ASP A 92 0.88 3.58 -8.26
N GLU A 93 0.86 2.25 -8.45
CA GLU A 93 0.47 1.63 -9.72
C GLU A 93 -1.06 1.43 -9.86
N VAL A 94 -1.76 1.16 -8.76
CA VAL A 94 -3.17 0.75 -8.78
C VAL A 94 -4.06 1.61 -7.89
N GLY A 95 -3.52 2.22 -6.82
CA GLY A 95 -4.27 3.02 -5.85
C GLY A 95 -5.22 2.20 -4.95
N ASP A 96 -5.20 0.87 -5.04
CA ASP A 96 -6.06 -0.01 -4.24
C ASP A 96 -5.37 -1.36 -3.97
N GLY A 97 -5.88 -2.08 -2.96
CA GLY A 97 -5.38 -3.42 -2.62
C GLY A 97 -4.07 -3.43 -1.84
N THR A 98 -3.59 -2.31 -1.32
CA THR A 98 -2.33 -2.19 -0.57
C THR A 98 -2.27 -3.13 0.63
N THR A 99 -3.32 -3.14 1.45
CA THR A 99 -3.45 -4.06 2.60
C THR A 99 -3.46 -5.52 2.16
N ALA A 100 -4.19 -5.85 1.07
CA ALA A 100 -4.26 -7.20 0.54
C ALA A 100 -2.89 -7.70 0.06
N ALA A 101 -2.14 -6.88 -0.66
CA ALA A 101 -0.79 -7.22 -1.12
C ALA A 101 0.15 -7.56 0.04
N VAL A 102 0.14 -6.75 1.10
CA VAL A 102 0.96 -6.98 2.30
C VAL A 102 0.54 -8.26 3.04
N VAL A 103 -0.76 -8.46 3.23
CA VAL A 103 -1.29 -9.66 3.92
C VAL A 103 -0.97 -10.93 3.14
N ILE A 104 -1.16 -10.94 1.82
CA ILE A 104 -0.80 -12.08 0.96
C ILE A 104 0.70 -12.36 1.05
N THR A 105 1.54 -11.33 0.98
CA THR A 105 2.99 -11.48 1.11
C THR A 105 3.36 -12.10 2.46
N GLY A 106 2.76 -11.64 3.56
CA GLY A 106 2.98 -12.20 4.89
C GLY A 106 2.55 -13.66 5.01
N GLU A 107 1.41 -14.04 4.43
CA GLU A 107 0.93 -15.43 4.43
C GLU A 107 1.81 -16.33 3.55
N LEU A 108 2.25 -15.88 2.39
CA LEU A 108 3.18 -16.63 1.55
C LEU A 108 4.52 -16.88 2.27
N LEU A 109 5.06 -15.87 2.94
CA LEU A 109 6.29 -16.02 3.73
C LEU A 109 6.10 -16.93 4.94
N LYS A 110 4.93 -16.92 5.57
CA LYS A 110 4.59 -17.88 6.63
C LYS A 110 4.59 -19.33 6.12
N GLN A 111 3.98 -19.58 4.97
CA GLN A 111 4.00 -20.92 4.35
C GLN A 111 5.42 -21.31 3.89
N ALA A 112 6.23 -20.33 3.46
CA ALA A 112 7.63 -20.57 3.12
C ALA A 112 8.44 -21.00 4.36
N GLU A 113 8.18 -20.43 5.54
CA GLU A 113 8.81 -20.81 6.80
C GLU A 113 8.58 -22.30 7.11
N ASP A 114 7.32 -22.75 6.99
CA ASP A 114 6.96 -24.16 7.21
C ASP A 114 7.69 -25.10 6.23
N LEU A 115 7.89 -24.69 4.98
CA LEU A 115 8.64 -25.45 3.97
C LEU A 115 10.15 -25.44 4.23
N LEU A 116 10.70 -24.34 4.70
CA LEU A 116 12.11 -24.21 5.10
C LEU A 116 12.43 -25.12 6.30
N ASP A 117 11.49 -25.27 7.22
CA ASP A 117 11.62 -26.17 8.37
C ASP A 117 11.56 -27.65 7.95
N GLN A 118 10.91 -27.96 6.83
CA GLN A 118 10.94 -29.28 6.18
C GLN A 118 12.17 -29.45 5.27
N GLU A 119 13.17 -28.57 5.38
CA GLU A 119 14.43 -28.59 4.60
C GLU A 119 14.25 -28.41 3.09
N VAL A 120 13.12 -27.85 2.62
CA VAL A 120 12.94 -27.46 1.23
C VAL A 120 13.83 -26.26 0.93
N HIS A 121 14.62 -26.36 -0.14
CA HIS A 121 15.57 -25.30 -0.46
C HIS A 121 14.85 -23.99 -0.89
N PRO A 122 15.28 -22.80 -0.43
CA PRO A 122 14.63 -21.52 -0.72
C PRO A 122 14.40 -21.23 -2.21
N THR A 123 15.33 -21.64 -3.08
CA THR A 123 15.19 -21.46 -4.53
C THR A 123 14.05 -22.28 -5.12
N VAL A 124 13.76 -23.45 -4.57
CA VAL A 124 12.64 -24.31 -4.99
C VAL A 124 11.32 -23.64 -4.60
N ILE A 125 11.22 -23.11 -3.38
CA ILE A 125 10.05 -22.35 -2.90
C ILE A 125 9.81 -21.12 -3.80
N ALA A 126 10.85 -20.34 -4.05
CA ALA A 126 10.77 -19.17 -4.92
C ALA A 126 10.34 -19.52 -6.36
N SER A 127 10.84 -20.62 -6.91
CA SER A 127 10.43 -21.12 -8.23
C SER A 127 8.96 -21.56 -8.21
N GLY A 128 8.51 -22.24 -7.18
CA GLY A 128 7.11 -22.64 -7.00
C GLY A 128 6.18 -21.41 -6.95
N TYR A 129 6.53 -20.37 -6.20
CA TYR A 129 5.74 -19.13 -6.15
C TYR A 129 5.69 -18.39 -7.48
N ARG A 130 6.78 -18.41 -8.27
CA ARG A 130 6.78 -17.84 -9.62
C ARG A 130 5.78 -18.56 -10.53
N LEU A 131 5.83 -19.89 -10.58
CA LEU A 131 4.89 -20.70 -11.36
C LEU A 131 3.45 -20.50 -10.89
N ALA A 132 3.21 -20.41 -9.59
CA ALA A 132 1.90 -20.14 -9.03
C ALA A 132 1.39 -18.74 -9.43
N SER A 133 2.25 -17.73 -9.43
CA SER A 133 1.91 -16.37 -9.87
C SER A 133 1.53 -16.33 -11.35
N GLU A 134 2.30 -17.01 -12.22
CA GLU A 134 1.97 -17.11 -13.64
C GLU A 134 0.60 -17.77 -13.86
N LYS A 135 0.35 -18.87 -13.15
CA LYS A 135 -0.94 -19.56 -13.24
C LYS A 135 -2.10 -18.75 -12.68
N ALA A 136 -1.89 -18.03 -11.58
CA ALA A 136 -2.89 -17.12 -11.00
C ALA A 136 -3.27 -16.02 -11.99
N ARG A 137 -2.30 -15.41 -12.69
CA ARG A 137 -2.56 -14.40 -13.73
C ARG A 137 -3.38 -14.96 -14.89
N GLU A 138 -3.06 -16.16 -15.36
CA GLU A 138 -3.82 -16.84 -16.40
C GLU A 138 -5.29 -17.07 -15.98
N ILE A 139 -5.49 -17.58 -14.77
CA ILE A 139 -6.83 -17.82 -14.21
C ILE A 139 -7.59 -16.50 -14.06
N LEU A 140 -6.98 -15.47 -13.49
CA LEU A 140 -7.60 -14.15 -13.35
C LEU A 140 -8.03 -13.60 -14.71
N GLY A 141 -7.19 -13.72 -15.74
CA GLY A 141 -7.56 -13.31 -17.10
C GLY A 141 -8.75 -14.09 -17.67
N SER A 142 -8.90 -15.38 -17.31
CA SER A 142 -10.00 -16.21 -17.79
C SER A 142 -11.34 -15.94 -17.11
N ILE A 143 -11.33 -15.50 -15.84
CA ILE A 143 -12.53 -15.21 -15.06
C ILE A 143 -12.90 -13.73 -15.06
N ALA A 144 -12.01 -12.85 -15.51
CA ALA A 144 -12.25 -11.41 -15.56
C ALA A 144 -13.40 -11.08 -16.52
N THR A 145 -14.30 -10.22 -16.07
CA THR A 145 -15.37 -9.66 -16.91
C THR A 145 -14.89 -8.35 -17.52
N SER A 146 -14.93 -8.28 -18.85
CA SER A 146 -14.58 -7.04 -19.56
C SER A 146 -15.62 -5.96 -19.28
N VAL A 147 -15.17 -4.77 -18.91
CA VAL A 147 -16.01 -3.59 -18.64
C VAL A 147 -15.61 -2.49 -19.63
N SER A 148 -16.61 -1.91 -20.31
CA SER A 148 -16.37 -0.74 -21.14
C SER A 148 -16.18 0.50 -20.26
N THR A 149 -15.25 1.39 -20.65
CA THR A 149 -15.05 2.70 -20.03
C THR A 149 -16.27 3.60 -20.16
N GLU A 150 -17.16 3.34 -21.13
CA GLU A 150 -18.43 4.04 -21.29
C GLU A 150 -19.54 3.58 -20.31
N ASN A 151 -19.33 2.45 -19.63
CA ASN A 151 -20.32 1.93 -18.70
C ASN A 151 -20.17 2.58 -17.30
N TYR A 152 -20.78 3.75 -17.15
CA TYR A 152 -20.75 4.55 -15.94
C TYR A 152 -21.15 3.77 -14.68
N GLU A 153 -22.21 2.96 -14.76
CA GLU A 153 -22.69 2.15 -13.63
C GLU A 153 -21.66 1.11 -13.16
N SER A 154 -20.96 0.49 -14.10
CA SER A 154 -19.90 -0.46 -13.76
C SER A 154 -18.70 0.24 -13.13
N LEU A 155 -18.29 1.39 -13.65
CA LEU A 155 -17.22 2.20 -13.07
C LEU A 155 -17.59 2.68 -11.65
N LYS A 156 -18.85 3.14 -11.45
CA LYS A 156 -19.34 3.53 -10.13
C LYS A 156 -19.30 2.35 -9.14
N ARG A 157 -19.72 1.15 -9.55
CA ARG A 157 -19.64 -0.05 -8.69
C ARG A 157 -18.21 -0.42 -8.31
N ILE A 158 -17.25 -0.28 -9.22
CA ILE A 158 -15.83 -0.49 -8.95
C ILE A 158 -15.36 0.51 -7.89
N ALA A 159 -15.63 1.81 -8.07
CA ALA A 159 -15.29 2.86 -7.13
C ALA A 159 -15.94 2.64 -5.75
N VAL A 160 -17.22 2.27 -5.70
CA VAL A 160 -17.93 1.92 -4.44
C VAL A 160 -17.24 0.74 -3.75
N THR A 161 -16.79 -0.26 -4.51
CA THR A 161 -16.13 -1.45 -3.95
C THR A 161 -14.79 -1.08 -3.32
N SER A 162 -13.97 -0.25 -3.97
CA SER A 162 -12.67 0.19 -3.43
C SER A 162 -12.80 1.05 -2.18
N MET A 163 -13.93 1.76 -2.03
CA MET A 163 -14.26 2.59 -0.85
C MET A 163 -14.96 1.80 0.27
N THR A 164 -15.16 0.49 0.11
CA THR A 164 -15.85 -0.33 1.12
C THR A 164 -15.04 -0.38 2.42
N GLY A 165 -15.67 0.01 3.52
CA GLY A 165 -15.02 0.13 4.84
C GLY A 165 -14.36 1.49 5.11
N LYS A 166 -14.33 2.40 4.12
CA LYS A 166 -13.63 3.69 4.20
C LYS A 166 -14.57 4.91 4.46
N GLY A 167 -15.71 4.73 5.12
CA GLY A 167 -16.54 5.85 5.55
C GLY A 167 -17.98 5.87 5.00
N ALA A 168 -18.75 6.93 5.35
CA ALA A 168 -20.18 7.01 5.15
C ALA A 168 -20.61 7.50 3.76
N ALA A 169 -19.90 8.42 3.14
CA ALA A 169 -20.30 9.08 1.88
C ALA A 169 -19.88 8.30 0.61
N ARG A 170 -19.81 6.99 0.69
CA ARG A 170 -19.23 6.09 -0.33
C ARG A 170 -19.88 6.25 -1.72
N ASP A 171 -21.20 6.31 -1.80
CA ASP A 171 -21.90 6.37 -3.08
C ASP A 171 -21.72 7.74 -3.77
N SER A 172 -21.75 8.84 -3.01
CA SER A 172 -21.56 10.20 -3.54
C SER A 172 -20.10 10.44 -3.95
N LEU A 173 -19.13 9.99 -3.15
CA LEU A 173 -17.71 10.09 -3.48
C LEU A 173 -17.33 9.23 -4.69
N ALA A 174 -17.90 8.02 -4.80
CA ALA A 174 -17.68 7.16 -5.96
C ALA A 174 -18.19 7.80 -7.25
N GLU A 175 -19.35 8.46 -7.18
CA GLU A 175 -19.88 9.20 -8.31
C GLU A 175 -18.98 10.39 -8.71
N LEU A 176 -18.48 11.14 -7.72
CA LEU A 176 -17.54 12.23 -7.97
C LEU A 176 -16.22 11.73 -8.57
N ALA A 177 -15.67 10.62 -8.04
CA ALA A 177 -14.45 10.01 -8.55
C ALA A 177 -14.60 9.60 -10.02
N VAL A 178 -15.70 8.92 -10.39
CA VAL A 178 -15.95 8.54 -11.79
C VAL A 178 -16.10 9.77 -12.68
N LYS A 179 -16.80 10.81 -12.23
CA LYS A 179 -16.93 12.07 -12.98
C LYS A 179 -15.58 12.76 -13.17
N ALA A 180 -14.73 12.78 -12.12
CA ALA A 180 -13.41 13.38 -12.20
C ALA A 180 -12.50 12.62 -13.20
N VAL A 181 -12.49 11.29 -13.14
CA VAL A 181 -11.72 10.45 -14.08
C VAL A 181 -12.20 10.68 -15.52
N LYS A 182 -13.51 10.73 -15.74
CA LYS A 182 -14.07 10.98 -17.08
C LYS A 182 -13.80 12.40 -17.59
N ALA A 183 -13.66 13.39 -16.71
CA ALA A 183 -13.35 14.76 -17.09
C ALA A 183 -11.91 14.94 -17.59
N VAL A 184 -10.98 14.07 -17.18
CA VAL A 184 -9.57 14.10 -17.59
C VAL A 184 -9.20 13.01 -18.59
N GLU A 185 -10.18 12.22 -19.05
CA GLU A 185 -9.98 11.21 -20.08
C GLU A 185 -9.74 11.85 -21.44
N GLU A 186 -8.59 11.58 -22.03
CA GLU A 186 -8.22 12.00 -23.38
C GLU A 186 -7.90 10.76 -24.23
N ASP A 187 -8.61 10.55 -25.30
CA ASP A 187 -8.42 9.42 -26.25
C ASP A 187 -8.37 8.03 -25.58
N GLY A 188 -9.17 7.83 -24.53
CA GLY A 188 -9.21 6.57 -23.77
C GLY A 188 -8.06 6.38 -22.78
N HIS A 189 -7.25 7.40 -22.58
CA HIS A 189 -6.18 7.45 -21.59
C HIS A 189 -6.54 8.40 -20.46
N VAL A 190 -6.19 8.03 -19.23
CA VAL A 190 -6.45 8.85 -18.04
C VAL A 190 -5.12 9.10 -17.33
N ASP A 191 -4.76 10.36 -17.19
CA ASP A 191 -3.67 10.80 -16.33
C ASP A 191 -4.24 11.28 -14.99
N VAL A 192 -4.02 10.49 -13.96
CA VAL A 192 -4.54 10.74 -12.60
C VAL A 192 -3.93 11.99 -11.97
N ASP A 193 -2.74 12.40 -12.38
CA ASP A 193 -2.04 13.60 -11.89
C ASP A 193 -2.78 14.89 -12.27
N ASN A 194 -3.67 14.83 -13.27
CA ASN A 194 -4.55 15.92 -13.66
C ASN A 194 -5.76 16.09 -12.71
N ILE A 195 -5.96 15.19 -11.75
CA ILE A 195 -7.03 15.24 -10.75
C ILE A 195 -6.46 15.72 -9.42
N LYS A 196 -6.73 16.97 -9.06
CA LYS A 196 -6.33 17.49 -7.76
C LYS A 196 -7.43 17.34 -6.72
N VAL A 197 -7.11 16.69 -5.60
CA VAL A 197 -8.02 16.53 -4.45
C VAL A 197 -7.63 17.54 -3.36
N GLU A 198 -8.56 18.44 -3.03
CA GLU A 198 -8.38 19.38 -1.92
C GLU A 198 -9.34 19.05 -0.77
N LYS A 199 -8.82 19.07 0.45
CA LYS A 199 -9.59 18.83 1.67
C LYS A 199 -9.82 20.15 2.39
N LYS A 200 -11.09 20.46 2.71
CA LYS A 200 -11.46 21.65 3.47
C LYS A 200 -12.34 21.26 4.66
N VAL A 201 -12.01 21.78 5.83
CA VAL A 201 -12.81 21.61 7.04
C VAL A 201 -14.02 22.54 7.00
N GLY A 202 -15.19 22.08 7.42
CA GLY A 202 -16.36 22.94 7.62
C GLY A 202 -17.70 22.40 7.15
N GLY A 203 -17.76 21.36 6.32
CA GLY A 203 -19.01 20.76 5.85
C GLY A 203 -19.11 19.25 6.08
N SER A 204 -20.10 18.65 5.49
CA SER A 204 -20.21 17.18 5.38
C SER A 204 -19.38 16.68 4.20
N THR A 205 -18.97 15.40 4.26
CA THR A 205 -18.35 14.72 3.12
C THR A 205 -19.29 14.70 1.90
N GLU A 206 -20.61 14.73 2.11
CA GLU A 206 -21.62 14.81 1.06
C GLU A 206 -21.64 16.14 0.33
N ASP A 207 -21.07 17.21 0.93
CA ASP A 207 -20.95 18.53 0.31
C ASP A 207 -19.76 18.61 -0.67
N SER A 208 -18.99 17.53 -0.85
CA SER A 208 -17.88 17.44 -1.79
C SER A 208 -18.36 17.68 -3.22
N LYS A 209 -17.59 18.44 -3.99
CA LYS A 209 -17.96 18.88 -5.35
C LYS A 209 -16.82 18.69 -6.33
N LEU A 210 -17.13 18.29 -7.54
CA LEU A 210 -16.22 18.37 -8.67
C LEU A 210 -16.21 19.82 -9.17
N ILE A 211 -15.03 20.37 -9.37
CA ILE A 211 -14.81 21.71 -9.94
C ILE A 211 -13.99 21.52 -11.21
N GLU A 212 -14.58 21.86 -12.34
CA GLU A 212 -13.87 21.90 -13.61
C GLU A 212 -13.14 23.25 -13.70
N GLY A 213 -11.89 23.27 -13.22
CA GLY A 213 -11.11 24.50 -13.14
C GLY A 213 -9.97 24.41 -12.13
N MET A 214 -9.50 25.58 -11.71
CA MET A 214 -8.38 25.70 -10.76
C MET A 214 -8.89 26.09 -9.37
N ILE A 215 -8.46 25.36 -8.35
CA ILE A 215 -8.70 25.70 -6.94
C ILE A 215 -7.50 26.49 -6.43
N LEU A 216 -7.72 27.74 -6.04
CA LEU A 216 -6.71 28.59 -5.42
C LEU A 216 -6.95 28.63 -3.91
N ASP A 217 -5.99 28.14 -3.13
CA ASP A 217 -5.98 28.27 -1.67
C ASP A 217 -5.47 29.67 -1.27
N LYS A 218 -6.16 30.70 -1.78
CA LYS A 218 -5.87 32.11 -1.54
C LYS A 218 -7.16 32.90 -1.43
N GLU A 219 -7.19 33.82 -0.50
CA GLU A 219 -8.28 34.79 -0.39
C GLU A 219 -7.97 36.07 -1.15
N ARG A 220 -9.01 36.70 -1.67
CA ARG A 220 -8.89 38.01 -2.27
C ARG A 220 -8.58 39.04 -1.18
N VAL A 221 -7.39 39.63 -1.22
CA VAL A 221 -6.93 40.60 -0.20
C VAL A 221 -7.26 42.04 -0.53
N HIS A 222 -7.67 42.35 -1.79
CA HIS A 222 -8.04 43.68 -2.22
C HIS A 222 -9.28 43.64 -3.11
N PRO A 223 -10.25 44.59 -2.93
CA PRO A 223 -11.49 44.62 -3.73
C PRO A 223 -11.28 44.74 -5.24
N GLY A 224 -10.14 45.25 -5.66
CA GLY A 224 -9.77 45.41 -7.07
C GLY A 224 -9.08 44.19 -7.71
N MET A 225 -8.96 43.10 -6.99
CA MET A 225 -8.42 41.81 -7.52
C MET A 225 -9.52 41.01 -8.17
#